data_5a051b5acafb2dba9703d3cd76062cf9
#
_entry.id   5a051b5acafb2dba9703d3cd76062cf9
#
_cell.length_a   1.000
_cell.length_b   1.000
_cell.length_c   1.000
_cell.angle_alpha   90.00
_cell.angle_beta   90.00
_cell.angle_gamma   90.00
#
_symmetry.space_group_name_H-M   'P 1'
#
loop_
_entity.id
_entity.type
_entity.pdbx_description
1 polymer ?
#
loop_
_entity_poly.entity_id
_entity_poly.type
_entity_poly.pdbx_seq_one_letter_code
_entity_poly.pdbx_strand_id
1 'polypeptide(L)'
;PVTLELLEIQGEKGAHVYHNRQWGDPGFIHLCFDVREMNTLGLHLAQTNRPFTVDSSTSFDMGKAAGHFSYHEDPDGTLIELVETHKLPLLPKLGWHLRLKNQRKPLPKWLLGMMRFSRIQPATLQ
;
A
#
# COMPACT_ATOMS: atom_id res chain seq x y z
N PRO A 1 -6.89 -14.51 7.72
CA PRO A 1 -7.37 -13.90 6.49
C PRO A 1 -8.14 -12.63 6.83
N VAL A 2 -8.00 -11.62 6.00
CA VAL A 2 -8.79 -10.38 6.06
C VAL A 2 -9.86 -10.49 4.97
N THR A 3 -11.09 -10.11 5.30
CA THR A 3 -12.21 -10.08 4.36
C THR A 3 -12.59 -8.63 4.13
N LEU A 4 -12.72 -8.23 2.87
CA LEU A 4 -13.29 -6.97 2.46
C LEU A 4 -14.72 -7.24 1.99
N GLU A 5 -15.68 -6.56 2.58
CA GLU A 5 -17.09 -6.61 2.17
C GLU A 5 -17.46 -5.29 1.49
N LEU A 6 -18.01 -5.38 0.28
CA LEU A 6 -18.50 -4.24 -0.47
C LEU A 6 -20.03 -4.25 -0.39
N LEU A 7 -20.61 -3.15 0.08
CA LEU A 7 -22.04 -2.97 0.24
C LEU A 7 -22.51 -1.81 -0.64
N GLU A 8 -23.50 -2.07 -1.47
CA GLU A 8 -24.20 -1.04 -2.23
C GLU A 8 -25.56 -0.75 -1.56
N ILE A 9 -25.80 0.52 -1.22
CA ILE A 9 -27.09 0.96 -0.68
C ILE A 9 -27.91 1.52 -1.84
N GLN A 10 -28.94 0.79 -2.24
CA GLN A 10 -29.80 1.21 -3.35
C GLN A 10 -30.73 2.36 -2.95
N GLY A 11 -30.92 3.30 -3.89
CA GLY A 11 -31.82 4.43 -3.72
C GLY A 11 -31.21 5.64 -3.01
N GLU A 12 -29.97 5.55 -2.53
CA GLU A 12 -29.25 6.65 -1.92
C GLU A 12 -28.05 7.06 -2.80
N LYS A 13 -27.85 8.36 -2.96
CA LYS A 13 -26.64 8.88 -3.62
C LYS A 13 -25.64 9.28 -2.56
N GLY A 14 -24.57 8.50 -2.42
CA GLY A 14 -23.46 8.79 -1.52
C GLY A 14 -22.74 10.11 -1.87
N ALA A 15 -22.14 10.73 -0.88
CA ALA A 15 -21.22 11.84 -1.10
C ALA A 15 -19.82 11.29 -1.46
N HIS A 16 -19.10 12.01 -2.31
CA HIS A 16 -17.71 11.70 -2.63
C HIS A 16 -16.85 11.74 -1.36
N VAL A 17 -15.92 10.78 -1.19
CA VAL A 17 -15.06 10.70 0.00
C VAL A 17 -14.28 12.00 0.24
N TYR A 18 -13.86 12.67 -0.84
CA TYR A 18 -13.11 13.93 -0.78
C TYR A 18 -13.98 15.18 -0.92
N HIS A 19 -15.32 15.07 -0.83
CA HIS A 19 -16.18 16.25 -0.87
C HIS A 19 -15.88 17.19 0.31
N ASN A 20 -15.42 18.41 0.02
CA ASN A 20 -15.00 19.41 1.00
C ASN A 20 -13.93 18.93 2.00
N ARG A 21 -13.08 17.98 1.60
CA ARG A 21 -11.97 17.47 2.42
C ARG A 21 -10.64 17.65 1.71
N GLN A 22 -9.59 17.84 2.51
CA GLN A 22 -8.22 17.91 2.02
C GLN A 22 -7.45 16.63 2.41
N TRP A 23 -6.39 16.37 1.68
CA TRP A 23 -5.43 15.33 2.06
C TRP A 23 -4.82 15.69 3.41
N GLY A 24 -4.98 14.84 4.40
CA GLY A 24 -4.54 15.10 5.77
C GLY A 24 -5.67 15.41 6.75
N ASP A 25 -6.88 15.61 6.29
CA ASP A 25 -8.04 15.69 7.19
C ASP A 25 -8.25 14.35 7.91
N PRO A 26 -8.70 14.38 9.17
CA PRO A 26 -8.96 13.17 9.92
C PRO A 26 -10.00 12.28 9.23
N GLY A 27 -9.76 10.97 9.21
CA GLY A 27 -10.70 9.98 8.72
C GLY A 27 -10.12 9.06 7.65
N PHE A 28 -10.99 8.29 7.01
CA PHE A 28 -10.63 7.37 5.95
C PHE A 28 -10.19 8.13 4.69
N ILE A 29 -9.06 7.74 4.10
CA ILE A 29 -8.48 8.38 2.92
C ILE A 29 -8.44 7.40 1.75
N HIS A 30 -7.87 6.21 1.95
CA HIS A 30 -7.73 5.19 0.90
C HIS A 30 -7.71 3.79 1.49
N LEU A 31 -7.96 2.80 0.64
CA LEU A 31 -7.63 1.40 0.88
C LEU A 31 -6.24 1.12 0.33
N CYS A 32 -5.43 0.37 1.06
CA CYS A 32 -4.10 -0.03 0.60
C CYS A 32 -4.03 -1.56 0.46
N PHE A 33 -3.52 -2.01 -0.69
CA PHE A 33 -3.28 -3.42 -0.97
C PHE A 33 -1.80 -3.67 -1.24
N ASP A 34 -1.22 -4.66 -0.57
CA ASP A 34 0.09 -5.19 -0.93
C ASP A 34 -0.08 -6.13 -2.12
N VAL A 35 0.54 -5.78 -3.23
CA VAL A 35 0.39 -6.45 -4.53
C VAL A 35 1.71 -6.97 -5.05
N ARG A 36 1.66 -7.66 -6.17
CA ARG A 36 2.83 -8.18 -6.89
C ARG A 36 2.70 -7.87 -8.37
N GLU A 37 3.84 -7.77 -9.03
CA GLU A 37 3.89 -7.52 -10.48
C GLU A 37 3.18 -6.21 -10.84
N MET A 38 3.50 -5.14 -10.10
CA MET A 38 2.87 -3.82 -10.22
C MET A 38 2.79 -3.32 -11.67
N ASN A 39 3.85 -3.51 -12.45
CA ASN A 39 3.87 -3.09 -13.85
C ASN A 39 2.82 -3.82 -14.69
N THR A 40 2.66 -5.12 -14.48
CA THR A 40 1.63 -5.93 -15.18
C THR A 40 0.24 -5.49 -14.76
N LEU A 41 0.04 -5.22 -13.47
CA LEU A 41 -1.22 -4.71 -12.94
C LEU A 41 -1.54 -3.33 -13.51
N GLY A 42 -0.57 -2.43 -13.59
CA GLY A 42 -0.74 -1.09 -14.17
C GLY A 42 -1.16 -1.14 -15.64
N LEU A 43 -0.54 -2.03 -16.43
CA LEU A 43 -0.95 -2.25 -17.83
C LEU A 43 -2.39 -2.76 -17.92
N HIS A 44 -2.77 -3.70 -17.07
CA HIS A 44 -4.14 -4.23 -17.05
C HIS A 44 -5.16 -3.14 -16.69
N LEU A 45 -4.87 -2.35 -15.65
CA LEU A 45 -5.74 -1.25 -15.23
C LEU A 45 -5.87 -0.17 -16.33
N ALA A 46 -4.79 0.15 -17.02
CA ALA A 46 -4.82 1.08 -18.14
C ALA A 46 -5.70 0.57 -19.30
N GLN A 47 -5.62 -0.72 -19.61
CA GLN A 47 -6.46 -1.36 -20.65
C GLN A 47 -7.96 -1.34 -20.29
N THR A 48 -8.30 -1.31 -19.02
CA THR A 48 -9.68 -1.22 -18.51
C THR A 48 -10.14 0.22 -18.23
N ASN A 49 -9.42 1.22 -18.75
CA ASN A 49 -9.68 2.65 -18.51
C ASN A 49 -9.61 3.07 -17.05
N ARG A 50 -8.75 2.40 -16.26
CA ARG A 50 -8.49 2.69 -14.84
C ARG A 50 -6.99 2.87 -14.60
N PRO A 51 -6.29 3.77 -15.31
CA PRO A 51 -4.85 3.92 -15.17
C PRO A 51 -4.48 4.38 -13.76
N PHE A 52 -3.21 4.23 -13.42
CA PHE A 52 -2.68 4.87 -12.21
C PHE A 52 -2.82 6.39 -12.32
N THR A 53 -3.31 7.02 -11.27
CA THR A 53 -3.35 8.47 -11.11
C THR A 53 -2.03 9.01 -10.58
N VAL A 54 -1.34 8.19 -9.77
CA VAL A 54 0.02 8.44 -9.28
C VAL A 54 0.82 7.15 -9.40
N ASP A 55 2.08 7.25 -9.80
CA ASP A 55 3.01 6.14 -9.91
C ASP A 55 4.40 6.57 -9.44
N SER A 56 4.92 5.90 -8.40
CA SER A 56 6.27 6.15 -7.88
C SER A 56 7.38 5.55 -8.73
N SER A 57 7.04 4.71 -9.70
CA SER A 57 7.97 3.83 -10.43
C SER A 57 8.68 2.82 -9.53
N THR A 58 9.50 1.95 -10.13
CA THR A 58 10.27 0.91 -9.42
C THR A 58 11.49 1.44 -8.65
N SER A 59 11.79 2.73 -8.77
CA SER A 59 12.98 3.36 -8.18
C SER A 59 12.73 3.98 -6.80
N PHE A 60 11.53 3.84 -6.25
CA PHE A 60 11.22 4.41 -4.95
C PHE A 60 12.00 3.73 -3.82
N ASP A 61 12.94 4.44 -3.22
CA ASP A 61 13.77 3.96 -2.12
C ASP A 61 13.81 5.00 -0.98
N MET A 62 13.29 4.62 0.18
CA MET A 62 13.33 5.42 1.41
C MET A 62 14.55 5.08 2.29
N GLY A 63 15.58 4.43 1.74
CA GLY A 63 16.76 4.00 2.48
C GLY A 63 16.54 2.74 3.31
N LYS A 64 15.61 2.75 4.26
CA LYS A 64 15.27 1.58 5.10
C LYS A 64 14.32 0.60 4.43
N ALA A 65 13.45 1.10 3.56
CA ALA A 65 12.51 0.31 2.78
C ALA A 65 12.55 0.77 1.33
N ALA A 66 12.22 -0.10 0.41
CA ALA A 66 12.09 0.22 -1.00
C ALA A 66 10.95 -0.58 -1.61
N GLY A 67 10.32 0.00 -2.61
CA GLY A 67 9.20 -0.62 -3.29
C GLY A 67 8.73 0.18 -4.49
N HIS A 68 7.51 -0.11 -4.88
CA HIS A 68 6.76 0.59 -5.88
C HIS A 68 5.38 0.86 -5.28
N PHE A 69 4.92 2.08 -5.30
CA PHE A 69 3.54 2.39 -4.93
C PHE A 69 2.84 3.15 -6.05
N SER A 70 1.55 2.98 -6.12
CA SER A 70 0.69 3.69 -7.06
C SER A 70 -0.67 3.92 -6.44
N TYR A 71 -1.38 4.91 -6.98
CA TYR A 71 -2.78 5.15 -6.68
C TYR A 71 -3.60 5.04 -7.95
N HIS A 72 -4.81 4.52 -7.81
CA HIS A 72 -5.86 4.64 -8.82
C HIS A 72 -7.20 4.88 -8.14
N GLU A 73 -8.20 5.28 -8.91
CA GLU A 73 -9.53 5.55 -8.41
C GLU A 73 -10.50 4.44 -8.82
N ASP A 74 -11.38 4.06 -7.90
CA ASP A 74 -12.52 3.22 -8.23
C ASP A 74 -13.58 4.03 -9.00
N PRO A 75 -14.70 3.41 -9.46
CA PRO A 75 -15.78 4.13 -10.16
C PRO A 75 -16.40 5.27 -9.37
N ASP A 76 -16.34 5.23 -8.06
CA ASP A 76 -16.93 6.22 -7.15
C ASP A 76 -15.92 7.29 -6.71
N GLY A 77 -14.66 7.21 -7.23
CA GLY A 77 -13.59 8.14 -6.91
C GLY A 77 -12.89 7.87 -5.59
N THR A 78 -13.09 6.68 -5.00
CA THR A 78 -12.32 6.27 -3.83
C THR A 78 -10.90 5.94 -4.24
N LEU A 79 -9.92 6.50 -3.53
CA LEU A 79 -8.52 6.18 -3.79
C LEU A 79 -8.17 4.77 -3.30
N ILE A 80 -7.52 4.04 -4.17
CA ILE A 80 -6.95 2.73 -3.88
C ILE A 80 -5.44 2.82 -4.05
N GLU A 81 -4.71 2.59 -2.97
CA GLU A 81 -3.26 2.49 -2.98
C GLU A 81 -2.84 1.06 -3.24
N LEU A 82 -1.89 0.90 -4.14
CA LEU A 82 -1.25 -0.37 -4.42
C LEU A 82 0.22 -0.25 -4.04
N VAL A 83 0.73 -1.19 -3.27
CA VAL A 83 2.12 -1.20 -2.81
C VAL A 83 2.76 -2.53 -3.17
N GLU A 84 3.92 -2.48 -3.81
CA GLU A 84 4.77 -3.64 -4.03
C GLU A 84 6.06 -3.48 -3.26
N THR A 85 6.28 -4.29 -2.23
CA THR A 85 7.42 -4.17 -1.34
C THR A 85 8.62 -4.96 -1.89
N HIS A 86 9.73 -4.28 -2.15
CA HIS A 86 10.97 -4.90 -2.67
C HIS A 86 12.04 -5.12 -1.60
N LYS A 87 12.02 -4.34 -0.52
CA LYS A 87 13.06 -4.32 0.50
C LYS A 87 12.45 -4.07 1.88
N LEU A 88 12.82 -4.89 2.84
CA LEU A 88 12.37 -4.77 4.24
C LEU A 88 13.56 -4.64 5.18
N PRO A 89 13.49 -3.76 6.19
CA PRO A 89 14.50 -3.71 7.25
C PRO A 89 14.34 -4.92 8.19
N LEU A 90 15.40 -5.72 8.36
CA LEU A 90 15.42 -6.83 9.33
C LEU A 90 15.96 -6.38 10.68
N LEU A 91 17.10 -5.74 10.69
CA LEU A 91 17.76 -5.20 11.87
C LEU A 91 18.23 -3.78 11.57
N PRO A 92 17.36 -2.77 11.76
CA PRO A 92 17.64 -1.39 11.36
C PRO A 92 18.90 -0.82 12.02
N LYS A 93 19.19 -1.23 13.27
CA LYS A 93 20.38 -0.80 14.03
C LYS A 93 21.70 -1.32 13.43
N LEU A 94 21.65 -2.43 12.69
CA LEU A 94 22.81 -3.06 12.04
C LEU A 94 22.82 -2.82 10.53
N GLY A 95 21.85 -2.07 10.01
CA GLY A 95 21.73 -1.80 8.57
C GLY A 95 21.33 -3.02 7.72
N TRP A 96 20.86 -4.09 8.34
CA TRP A 96 20.50 -5.31 7.62
C TRP A 96 19.12 -5.20 6.97
N HIS A 97 19.09 -5.51 5.67
CA HIS A 97 17.88 -5.46 4.86
C HIS A 97 17.66 -6.79 4.14
N LEU A 98 16.41 -7.20 4.01
CA LEU A 98 15.99 -8.30 3.17
C LEU A 98 15.47 -7.76 1.85
N ARG A 99 16.08 -8.18 0.73
CA ARG A 99 15.53 -7.94 -0.60
C ARG A 99 14.60 -9.08 -0.98
N LEU A 100 13.37 -8.76 -1.32
CA LEU A 100 12.34 -9.72 -1.70
C LEU A 100 12.50 -10.04 -3.19
N LYS A 101 13.35 -11.01 -3.54
CA LYS A 101 13.55 -11.46 -4.93
C LYS A 101 12.38 -12.28 -5.48
N ASN A 102 11.65 -12.96 -4.63
CA ASN A 102 10.54 -13.82 -5.02
C ASN A 102 9.36 -13.63 -4.08
N GLN A 103 8.48 -12.73 -4.45
CA GLN A 103 7.32 -12.34 -3.64
C GLN A 103 6.17 -13.37 -3.70
N ARG A 104 6.31 -14.45 -4.51
CA ARG A 104 5.27 -15.49 -4.64
C ARG A 104 5.18 -16.40 -3.42
N LYS A 105 6.21 -16.45 -2.58
CA LYS A 105 6.22 -17.26 -1.37
C LYS A 105 5.99 -16.38 -0.14
N PRO A 106 5.11 -16.77 0.78
CA PRO A 106 4.96 -16.05 2.05
C PRO A 106 6.28 -16.09 2.82
N LEU A 107 6.56 -15.01 3.55
CA LEU A 107 7.72 -14.95 4.42
C LEU A 107 7.64 -16.05 5.48
N PRO A 108 8.75 -16.75 5.79
CA PRO A 108 8.77 -17.75 6.84
C PRO A 108 8.35 -17.15 8.20
N LYS A 109 7.61 -17.90 9.01
CA LYS A 109 7.11 -17.43 10.31
C LYS A 109 8.23 -16.97 11.26
N TRP A 110 9.41 -17.61 11.21
CA TRP A 110 10.55 -17.20 12.02
C TRP A 110 11.05 -15.80 11.66
N LEU A 111 11.02 -15.45 10.36
CA LEU A 111 11.42 -14.13 9.87
C LEU A 111 10.44 -13.04 10.34
N LEU A 112 9.14 -13.35 10.33
CA LEU A 112 8.12 -12.46 10.90
C LEU A 112 8.33 -12.26 12.41
N GLY A 113 8.79 -13.32 13.12
CA GLY A 113 9.19 -13.22 14.52
C GLY A 113 10.37 -12.28 14.75
N MET A 114 11.38 -12.30 13.88
CA MET A 114 12.53 -11.38 13.95
C MET A 114 12.13 -9.93 13.70
N MET A 115 11.14 -9.66 12.86
CA MET A 115 10.65 -8.30 12.60
C MET A 115 10.02 -7.65 13.84
N ARG A 116 9.65 -8.41 14.89
CA ARG A 116 9.20 -7.84 16.18
C ARG A 116 10.28 -6.97 16.83
N PHE A 117 11.55 -7.26 16.59
CA PHE A 117 12.67 -6.47 17.13
C PHE A 117 12.92 -5.16 16.35
N SER A 118 12.30 -4.99 15.19
CA SER A 118 12.38 -3.78 14.38
C SER A 118 11.22 -2.81 14.62
N ARG A 119 10.37 -3.06 15.64
CA ARG A 119 9.29 -2.14 15.99
C ARG A 119 9.86 -0.75 16.30
N ILE A 120 9.36 0.22 15.56
CA ILE A 120 9.55 1.63 15.89
C ILE A 120 8.75 1.87 17.18
N GLN A 121 9.42 2.26 18.27
CA GLN A 121 8.70 2.74 19.43
C GLN A 121 7.99 4.04 19.04
N PRO A 122 6.71 4.20 19.38
CA PRO A 122 6.04 5.47 19.15
C PRO A 122 6.85 6.56 19.87
N ALA A 123 7.13 7.65 19.13
CA ALA A 123 7.72 8.83 19.76
C ALA A 123 6.78 9.25 20.90
N THR A 124 7.28 9.30 22.11
CA THR A 124 6.55 9.90 23.24
C THR A 124 6.37 11.36 22.87
N LEU A 125 5.15 11.76 22.55
CA LEU A 125 4.80 13.17 22.39
C LEU A 125 5.09 13.84 23.74
N GLN A 126 6.11 14.66 23.79
CA GLN A 126 6.35 15.61 24.86
C GLN A 126 5.47 16.83 24.66
#